data_1e92722d4f9e2d9511283b508c0f0c5d
#
_entry.id   1e92722d4f9e2d9511283b508c0f0c5d
#
_cell.length_a   1.000
_cell.length_b   1.000
_cell.length_c   1.000
_cell.angle_alpha   90.00
_cell.angle_beta   90.00
_cell.angle_gamma   90.00
#
_symmetry.space_group_name_H-M   'P 1'
#
loop_
_entity.id
_entity.type
_entity.pdbx_description
1 polymer ?
#
loop_
_entity_poly.entity_id
_entity_poly.type
_entity_poly.pdbx_seq_one_letter_code
_entity_poly.pdbx_strand_id
1 'polypeptide(L)'
;MGKYNTIAVIYGSDSSEWEVACRSGEYTASRIDDTKYDVYEIFARFGKWSLVAYRKKNSMRVPFPEEARPEVDKNDFSVSVYGEKVKFDYVYIMQHGTPGENGLLQGYFEMLGIPHSGCSAFVSAVAFDKYSCKSYLRDIDYVRLAPDAFVRKGMDVNAFAQKAVSRLGLPLFVKPTDGGSSFGITKVKEADALPSAVNFAFSEGPAVVVEKSIKGREFTCEAYTDDNGRV
;
A
#
# COMPACT_ATOMS: atom_id res chain seq x y z
N MET A 1 30.17 10.23 -5.96
CA MET A 1 29.63 8.89 -5.69
C MET A 1 28.19 9.06 -5.19
N GLY A 2 27.22 8.31 -5.71
CA GLY A 2 25.84 8.41 -5.26
C GLY A 2 25.72 8.02 -3.78
N LYS A 3 24.67 8.53 -3.13
CA LYS A 3 24.39 8.28 -1.69
C LYS A 3 24.16 6.78 -1.40
N TYR A 4 23.69 6.02 -2.39
CA TYR A 4 23.36 4.58 -2.31
C TYR A 4 24.12 3.78 -3.35
N ASN A 5 24.37 2.50 -3.08
CA ASN A 5 25.01 1.55 -4.00
C ASN A 5 24.19 0.28 -4.21
N THR A 6 23.55 -0.20 -3.15
CA THR A 6 22.83 -1.48 -3.10
C THR A 6 21.36 -1.24 -2.82
N ILE A 7 20.49 -1.54 -3.78
CA ILE A 7 19.07 -1.26 -3.72
C ILE A 7 18.29 -2.57 -3.66
N ALA A 8 17.39 -2.70 -2.69
CA ALA A 8 16.36 -3.73 -2.71
C ALA A 8 15.07 -3.20 -3.33
N VAL A 9 14.42 -4.01 -4.15
CA VAL A 9 13.05 -3.80 -4.62
C VAL A 9 12.18 -4.89 -3.98
N ILE A 10 11.34 -4.51 -3.00
CA ILE A 10 10.47 -5.44 -2.29
C ILE A 10 9.06 -5.40 -2.90
N TYR A 11 8.55 -6.57 -3.29
CA TYR A 11 7.25 -6.75 -3.91
C TYR A 11 6.55 -8.04 -3.44
N GLY A 12 5.41 -8.38 -4.00
CA GLY A 12 4.48 -9.35 -3.45
C GLY A 12 3.40 -8.61 -2.66
N SER A 13 2.92 -9.07 -1.64
CA SER A 13 2.06 -8.50 -0.59
C SER A 13 1.10 -9.55 -0.03
N ASP A 14 0.48 -9.25 1.10
CA ASP A 14 -0.51 -10.13 1.74
C ASP A 14 -1.94 -9.80 1.26
N SER A 15 -2.08 -8.77 0.43
CA SER A 15 -3.36 -8.31 -0.12
C SER A 15 -3.78 -9.09 -1.37
N SER A 16 -5.01 -8.86 -1.83
CA SER A 16 -5.54 -9.36 -3.10
C SER A 16 -4.80 -8.79 -4.32
N GLU A 17 -4.01 -7.72 -4.15
CA GLU A 17 -3.27 -7.03 -5.22
C GLU A 17 -1.85 -7.57 -5.45
N TRP A 18 -1.47 -8.69 -4.83
CA TRP A 18 -0.10 -9.23 -4.85
C TRP A 18 0.46 -9.48 -6.27
N GLU A 19 -0.37 -9.89 -7.22
CA GLU A 19 0.08 -10.12 -8.61
C GLU A 19 0.43 -8.80 -9.31
N VAL A 20 -0.33 -7.73 -9.02
CA VAL A 20 -0.04 -6.38 -9.52
C VAL A 20 1.26 -5.88 -8.90
N ALA A 21 1.45 -6.11 -7.60
CA ALA A 21 2.68 -5.76 -6.88
C ALA A 21 3.90 -6.47 -7.47
N CYS A 22 3.79 -7.75 -7.86
CA CYS A 22 4.87 -8.47 -8.53
C CYS A 22 5.26 -7.81 -9.86
N ARG A 23 4.28 -7.54 -10.73
CA ARG A 23 4.54 -6.87 -12.01
C ARG A 23 5.17 -5.49 -11.84
N SER A 24 4.69 -4.70 -10.87
CA SER A 24 5.24 -3.38 -10.55
C SER A 24 6.68 -3.48 -10.04
N GLY A 25 6.96 -4.46 -9.17
CA GLY A 25 8.30 -4.70 -8.63
C GLY A 25 9.31 -5.11 -9.69
N GLU A 26 8.96 -6.08 -10.52
CA GLU A 26 9.80 -6.54 -11.64
C GLU A 26 10.07 -5.41 -12.65
N TYR A 27 9.03 -4.64 -12.99
CA TYR A 27 9.19 -3.48 -13.86
C TYR A 27 10.13 -2.45 -13.25
N THR A 28 9.94 -2.07 -11.99
CA THR A 28 10.79 -1.10 -11.29
C THR A 28 12.24 -1.59 -11.23
N ALA A 29 12.47 -2.84 -10.82
CA ALA A 29 13.81 -3.42 -10.78
C ALA A 29 14.51 -3.37 -12.14
N SER A 30 13.77 -3.58 -13.24
CA SER A 30 14.30 -3.53 -14.60
C SER A 30 14.68 -2.11 -15.07
N ARG A 31 14.13 -1.06 -14.43
CA ARG A 31 14.34 0.35 -14.80
C ARG A 31 15.38 1.08 -13.96
N ILE A 32 15.79 0.52 -12.83
CA ILE A 32 16.89 1.11 -12.04
C ILE A 32 18.18 1.08 -12.85
N ASP A 33 18.90 2.19 -12.85
CA ASP A 33 20.15 2.40 -13.59
C ASP A 33 21.24 1.42 -13.11
N ASP A 34 21.53 0.42 -13.92
CA ASP A 34 22.48 -0.65 -13.61
C ASP A 34 23.95 -0.23 -13.71
N THR A 35 24.22 0.95 -14.25
CA THR A 35 25.58 1.52 -14.21
C THR A 35 25.92 2.09 -12.84
N LYS A 36 24.87 2.41 -12.02
CA LYS A 36 25.02 3.08 -10.72
C LYS A 36 24.74 2.17 -9.53
N TYR A 37 23.84 1.20 -9.68
CA TYR A 37 23.28 0.47 -8.53
C TYR A 37 23.36 -1.06 -8.73
N ASP A 38 23.69 -1.77 -7.67
CA ASP A 38 23.38 -3.17 -7.51
C ASP A 38 21.90 -3.30 -7.12
N VAL A 39 21.14 -4.14 -7.79
CA VAL A 39 19.69 -4.29 -7.57
C VAL A 39 19.36 -5.70 -7.13
N TYR A 40 18.55 -5.83 -6.09
CA TYR A 40 18.09 -7.09 -5.51
C TYR A 40 16.58 -7.12 -5.44
N GLU A 41 15.97 -8.15 -5.98
CA GLU A 41 14.53 -8.34 -6.07
C GLU A 41 14.07 -9.24 -4.92
N ILE A 42 13.33 -8.69 -3.97
CA ILE A 42 12.83 -9.40 -2.79
C ILE A 42 11.33 -9.66 -2.95
N PHE A 43 10.95 -10.93 -2.99
CA PHE A 43 9.54 -11.33 -2.87
C PHE A 43 9.20 -11.51 -1.40
N ALA A 44 8.10 -10.85 -0.95
CA ALA A 44 7.66 -10.91 0.43
C ALA A 44 6.14 -11.09 0.49
N ARG A 45 5.70 -12.22 1.07
CA ARG A 45 4.29 -12.55 1.24
C ARG A 45 4.08 -13.48 2.43
N PHE A 46 3.05 -13.21 3.25
CA PHE A 46 2.67 -14.02 4.42
C PHE A 46 3.86 -14.40 5.31
N GLY A 47 4.70 -13.41 5.59
CA GLY A 47 5.89 -13.59 6.42
C GLY A 47 7.04 -14.36 5.79
N LYS A 48 6.91 -14.86 4.57
CA LYS A 48 8.00 -15.48 3.80
C LYS A 48 8.64 -14.43 2.89
N TRP A 49 9.93 -14.17 3.10
CA TRP A 49 10.68 -13.17 2.35
C TRP A 49 11.90 -13.83 1.74
N SER A 50 12.05 -13.73 0.42
CA SER A 50 13.13 -14.40 -0.31
C SER A 50 13.67 -13.55 -1.45
N LEU A 51 14.96 -13.72 -1.76
CA LEU A 51 15.60 -13.12 -2.92
C LEU A 51 15.21 -13.90 -4.17
N VAL A 52 14.54 -13.21 -5.10
CA VAL A 52 14.12 -13.79 -6.39
C VAL A 52 15.20 -13.68 -7.44
N ALA A 53 15.87 -12.55 -7.48
CA ALA A 53 16.95 -12.28 -8.42
C ALA A 53 17.83 -11.13 -7.92
N TYR A 54 19.02 -11.01 -8.51
CA TYR A 54 19.85 -9.82 -8.34
C TYR A 54 20.55 -9.45 -9.64
N ARG A 55 21.04 -8.22 -9.69
CA ARG A 55 21.84 -7.69 -10.78
C ARG A 55 22.92 -6.78 -10.20
N LYS A 56 24.18 -7.11 -10.41
CA LYS A 56 25.30 -6.24 -10.08
C LYS A 56 25.47 -5.14 -11.14
N LYS A 57 26.16 -4.06 -10.80
CA LYS A 57 26.48 -2.96 -11.74
C LYS A 57 27.07 -3.51 -13.04
N ASN A 58 26.54 -3.04 -14.16
CA ASN A 58 26.97 -3.43 -15.51
C ASN A 58 26.94 -4.96 -15.76
N SER A 59 26.06 -5.69 -15.06
CA SER A 59 25.94 -7.13 -15.18
C SER A 59 24.53 -7.55 -15.58
N MET A 60 24.39 -8.80 -16.00
CA MET A 60 23.09 -9.39 -16.28
C MET A 60 22.34 -9.74 -14.99
N ARG A 61 21.03 -9.78 -15.07
CA ARG A 61 20.13 -10.27 -14.02
C ARG A 61 20.35 -11.76 -13.78
N VAL A 62 20.56 -12.15 -12.54
CA VAL A 62 20.73 -13.54 -12.09
C VAL A 62 19.51 -13.95 -11.28
N PRO A 63 18.61 -14.78 -11.83
CA PRO A 63 17.46 -15.28 -11.10
C PRO A 63 17.81 -16.48 -10.23
N PHE A 64 17.01 -16.68 -9.16
CA PHE A 64 17.01 -17.91 -8.36
C PHE A 64 15.75 -18.72 -8.65
N PRO A 65 15.84 -20.04 -8.91
CA PRO A 65 14.68 -20.92 -8.95
C PRO A 65 14.02 -20.93 -7.55
N GLU A 66 12.71 -21.16 -7.50
CA GLU A 66 11.93 -20.94 -6.28
C GLU A 66 12.45 -21.75 -5.09
N GLU A 67 12.85 -22.98 -5.33
CA GLU A 67 13.40 -23.91 -4.32
C GLU A 67 14.79 -23.54 -3.78
N ALA A 68 15.51 -22.66 -4.48
CA ALA A 68 16.85 -22.23 -4.12
C ALA A 68 16.95 -20.74 -3.75
N ARG A 69 15.81 -20.06 -3.57
CA ARG A 69 15.79 -18.64 -3.19
C ARG A 69 16.37 -18.45 -1.80
N PRO A 70 17.42 -17.62 -1.64
CA PRO A 70 17.92 -17.26 -0.32
C PRO A 70 16.82 -16.54 0.49
N GLU A 71 16.66 -16.93 1.76
CA GLU A 71 15.76 -16.22 2.68
C GLU A 71 16.37 -14.90 3.15
N VAL A 72 15.53 -13.91 3.36
CA VAL A 72 15.91 -12.62 3.94
C VAL A 72 15.91 -12.74 5.46
N ASP A 73 17.02 -12.36 6.09
CA ASP A 73 17.11 -12.17 7.53
C ASP A 73 16.34 -10.91 7.92
N LYS A 74 15.18 -11.10 8.53
CA LYS A 74 14.30 -10.00 8.96
C LYS A 74 14.80 -9.25 10.20
N ASN A 75 15.85 -9.72 10.87
CA ASN A 75 16.42 -8.99 12.01
C ASN A 75 17.18 -7.74 11.56
N ASP A 76 17.80 -7.78 10.36
CA ASP A 76 18.55 -6.64 9.83
C ASP A 76 18.32 -6.38 8.32
N PHE A 77 17.30 -7.01 7.76
CA PHE A 77 16.96 -6.95 6.33
C PHE A 77 18.16 -7.22 5.44
N SER A 78 18.85 -8.32 5.67
CA SER A 78 19.98 -8.76 4.85
C SER A 78 19.67 -10.10 4.17
N VAL A 79 20.48 -10.46 3.18
CA VAL A 79 20.39 -11.75 2.51
C VAL A 79 21.79 -12.33 2.30
N SER A 80 21.94 -13.65 2.42
CA SER A 80 23.19 -14.33 2.11
C SER A 80 23.16 -14.83 0.67
N VAL A 81 24.09 -14.34 -0.16
CA VAL A 81 24.24 -14.74 -1.57
C VAL A 81 25.60 -15.39 -1.75
N TYR A 82 25.63 -16.68 -2.06
CA TYR A 82 26.88 -17.48 -2.20
C TYR A 82 27.83 -17.34 -0.99
N GLY A 83 27.27 -17.23 0.23
CA GLY A 83 28.05 -17.11 1.46
C GLY A 83 28.41 -15.66 1.85
N GLU A 84 28.17 -14.69 1.00
CA GLU A 84 28.37 -13.28 1.30
C GLU A 84 27.08 -12.65 1.84
N LYS A 85 27.17 -11.96 3.01
CA LYS A 85 26.06 -11.22 3.58
C LYS A 85 25.92 -9.87 2.88
N VAL A 86 24.76 -9.65 2.25
CA VAL A 86 24.40 -8.41 1.55
C VAL A 86 23.44 -7.61 2.41
N LYS A 87 23.74 -6.32 2.64
CA LYS A 87 22.87 -5.31 3.25
C LYS A 87 22.47 -4.29 2.20
N PHE A 88 21.33 -3.65 2.43
CA PHE A 88 20.75 -2.71 1.46
C PHE A 88 20.85 -1.27 1.97
N ASP A 89 21.27 -0.37 1.08
CA ASP A 89 21.37 1.06 1.38
C ASP A 89 20.04 1.79 1.19
N TYR A 90 19.14 1.21 0.39
CA TYR A 90 17.84 1.78 0.06
C TYR A 90 16.84 0.70 -0.33
N VAL A 91 15.55 0.92 -0.06
CA VAL A 91 14.47 0.00 -0.41
C VAL A 91 13.39 0.71 -1.24
N TYR A 92 13.13 0.19 -2.43
CA TYR A 92 11.89 0.47 -3.16
C TYR A 92 10.78 -0.46 -2.69
N ILE A 93 9.75 0.10 -2.06
CA ILE A 93 8.55 -0.63 -1.64
C ILE A 93 7.57 -0.61 -2.82
N MET A 94 7.40 -1.76 -3.47
CA MET A 94 6.52 -1.95 -4.62
C MET A 94 5.35 -2.90 -4.29
N GLN A 95 5.05 -3.06 -3.02
CA GLN A 95 3.87 -3.78 -2.56
C GLN A 95 2.63 -2.90 -2.63
N HIS A 96 1.53 -3.45 -3.12
CA HIS A 96 0.20 -2.84 -3.08
C HIS A 96 -0.61 -3.44 -1.92
N GLY A 97 -1.31 -2.58 -1.18
CA GLY A 97 -2.05 -2.97 0.01
C GLY A 97 -1.13 -3.29 1.21
N THR A 98 -1.60 -4.16 2.09
CA THR A 98 -0.84 -4.57 3.29
C THR A 98 0.26 -5.58 2.94
N PRO A 99 1.45 -5.51 3.54
CA PRO A 99 1.96 -4.51 4.50
C PRO A 99 2.65 -3.30 3.86
N GLY A 100 2.58 -3.15 2.51
CA GLY A 100 3.38 -2.18 1.74
C GLY A 100 2.87 -0.74 1.80
N GLU A 101 1.57 -0.52 1.98
CA GLU A 101 0.98 0.83 1.94
C GLU A 101 0.41 1.29 3.29
N ASN A 102 0.23 0.39 4.25
CA ASN A 102 -0.42 0.67 5.53
C ASN A 102 0.54 1.07 6.67
N GLY A 103 1.79 1.40 6.37
CA GLY A 103 2.78 1.84 7.34
C GLY A 103 3.60 0.73 8.00
N LEU A 104 3.25 -0.55 7.84
CA LEU A 104 3.95 -1.65 8.50
C LEU A 104 5.38 -1.84 7.98
N LEU A 105 5.57 -1.90 6.65
CA LEU A 105 6.91 -2.00 6.07
C LEU A 105 7.71 -0.72 6.28
N GLN A 106 7.07 0.43 6.18
CA GLN A 106 7.72 1.71 6.44
C GLN A 106 8.29 1.74 7.87
N GLY A 107 7.47 1.38 8.87
CA GLY A 107 7.91 1.31 10.26
C GLY A 107 9.03 0.29 10.50
N TYR A 108 8.99 -0.85 9.82
CA TYR A 108 10.06 -1.84 9.88
C TYR A 108 11.38 -1.27 9.34
N PHE A 109 11.38 -0.61 8.18
CA PHE A 109 12.59 -0.01 7.61
C PHE A 109 13.07 1.20 8.41
N GLU A 110 12.14 2.03 8.93
CA GLU A 110 12.48 3.14 9.83
C GLU A 110 13.19 2.64 11.11
N MET A 111 12.70 1.56 11.73
CA MET A 111 13.36 0.95 12.90
C MET A 111 14.76 0.42 12.58
N LEU A 112 15.00 -0.08 11.38
CA LEU A 112 16.31 -0.53 10.92
C LEU A 112 17.22 0.62 10.43
N GLY A 113 16.69 1.84 10.32
CA GLY A 113 17.43 2.98 9.77
C GLY A 113 17.69 2.86 8.26
N ILE A 114 16.89 2.08 7.53
CA ILE A 114 17.04 1.89 6.08
C ILE A 114 16.10 2.85 5.35
N PRO A 115 16.62 3.78 4.54
CA PRO A 115 15.80 4.66 3.72
C PRO A 115 14.96 3.89 2.70
N HIS A 116 13.75 4.38 2.43
CA HIS A 116 12.81 3.72 1.51
C HIS A 116 12.01 4.71 0.66
N SER A 117 11.33 4.21 -0.38
CA SER A 117 10.58 5.02 -1.35
C SER A 117 9.21 5.50 -0.86
N GLY A 118 8.69 4.94 0.23
CA GLY A 118 7.37 5.31 0.76
C GLY A 118 7.41 6.57 1.64
N CYS A 119 6.23 7.08 1.97
CA CYS A 119 6.06 8.06 3.04
C CYS A 119 6.45 7.44 4.40
N SER A 120 6.49 8.25 5.47
CA SER A 120 6.71 7.72 6.82
C SER A 120 5.60 6.72 7.21
N ALA A 121 5.91 5.84 8.18
CA ALA A 121 4.96 4.85 8.68
C ALA A 121 3.63 5.50 9.10
N PHE A 122 3.69 6.65 9.79
CA PHE A 122 2.49 7.38 10.21
C PHE A 122 1.67 7.89 9.02
N VAL A 123 2.31 8.54 8.06
CA VAL A 123 1.62 9.09 6.88
C VAL A 123 1.02 7.96 6.04
N SER A 124 1.77 6.87 5.82
CA SER A 124 1.28 5.70 5.10
C SER A 124 0.06 5.08 5.77
N ALA A 125 0.09 4.88 7.09
CA ALA A 125 -1.03 4.30 7.83
C ALA A 125 -2.28 5.19 7.77
N VAL A 126 -2.14 6.51 7.97
CA VAL A 126 -3.26 7.45 7.90
C VAL A 126 -3.84 7.55 6.50
N ALA A 127 -2.98 7.63 5.47
CA ALA A 127 -3.42 7.77 4.08
C ALA A 127 -4.09 6.49 3.54
N PHE A 128 -3.67 5.32 4.01
CA PHE A 128 -4.23 4.04 3.59
C PHE A 128 -5.65 3.80 4.12
N ASP A 129 -5.92 4.17 5.39
CA ASP A 129 -7.25 4.09 5.96
C ASP A 129 -8.10 5.32 5.59
N LYS A 130 -9.09 5.10 4.74
CA LYS A 130 -9.94 6.17 4.17
C LYS A 130 -10.63 7.03 5.22
N TYR A 131 -11.06 6.42 6.34
CA TYR A 131 -11.74 7.16 7.40
C TYR A 131 -10.77 7.97 8.25
N SER A 132 -9.60 7.41 8.55
CA SER A 132 -8.52 8.11 9.27
C SER A 132 -8.00 9.28 8.45
N CYS A 133 -7.76 9.09 7.15
CA CYS A 133 -7.34 10.14 6.23
C CYS A 133 -8.36 11.29 6.21
N LYS A 134 -9.65 10.99 6.04
CA LYS A 134 -10.71 11.99 6.09
C LYS A 134 -10.80 12.68 7.44
N SER A 135 -10.64 11.94 8.53
CA SER A 135 -10.67 12.53 9.88
C SER A 135 -9.51 13.49 10.10
N TYR A 136 -8.31 13.16 9.60
CA TYR A 136 -7.13 14.02 9.66
C TYR A 136 -7.29 15.31 8.83
N LEU A 137 -7.95 15.21 7.68
CA LEU A 137 -8.13 16.32 6.75
C LEU A 137 -9.37 17.20 7.06
N ARG A 138 -10.25 16.76 7.97
CA ARG A 138 -11.58 17.37 8.19
C ARG A 138 -11.51 18.84 8.62
N ASP A 139 -10.51 19.19 9.40
CA ASP A 139 -10.37 20.56 9.95
C ASP A 139 -9.47 21.46 9.08
N ILE A 140 -9.14 21.00 7.85
CA ILE A 140 -8.36 21.80 6.91
C ILE A 140 -9.33 22.56 5.99
N ASP A 141 -9.42 23.87 6.16
CA ASP A 141 -10.45 24.74 5.54
C ASP A 141 -10.54 24.66 4.01
N TYR A 142 -9.43 24.45 3.33
CA TYR A 142 -9.40 24.37 1.86
C TYR A 142 -9.63 22.97 1.30
N VAL A 143 -9.72 21.93 2.14
CA VAL A 143 -10.01 20.55 1.73
C VAL A 143 -11.50 20.28 1.80
N ARG A 144 -12.12 19.91 0.67
CA ARG A 144 -13.55 19.55 0.61
C ARG A 144 -13.69 18.03 0.60
N LEU A 145 -14.26 17.49 1.66
CA LEU A 145 -14.51 16.05 1.80
C LEU A 145 -15.97 15.71 1.50
N ALA A 146 -16.20 14.54 0.89
CA ALA A 146 -17.55 14.00 0.76
C ALA A 146 -18.14 13.76 2.16
N PRO A 147 -19.40 14.15 2.44
CA PRO A 147 -20.09 13.76 3.66
C PRO A 147 -20.10 12.24 3.81
N ASP A 148 -19.85 11.74 5.02
CA ASP A 148 -19.66 10.31 5.27
C ASP A 148 -20.33 9.81 6.55
N ALA A 149 -20.47 8.50 6.66
CA ALA A 149 -20.83 7.76 7.85
C ALA A 149 -19.89 6.56 8.00
N PHE A 150 -19.61 6.18 9.23
CA PHE A 150 -18.65 5.13 9.58
C PHE A 150 -19.33 4.02 10.36
N VAL A 151 -18.98 2.75 10.04
CA VAL A 151 -19.50 1.55 10.71
C VAL A 151 -18.41 0.50 10.85
N ARG A 152 -18.40 -0.22 11.96
CA ARG A 152 -17.49 -1.34 12.25
C ARG A 152 -18.26 -2.67 12.31
N LYS A 153 -17.57 -3.77 12.07
CA LYS A 153 -18.09 -5.12 12.36
C LYS A 153 -18.59 -5.19 13.81
N GLY A 154 -19.75 -5.83 14.03
CA GLY A 154 -20.39 -5.94 15.33
C GLY A 154 -21.41 -4.84 15.64
N MET A 155 -21.49 -3.76 14.86
CA MET A 155 -22.56 -2.77 14.96
C MET A 155 -23.83 -3.25 14.23
N ASP A 156 -25.00 -2.75 14.64
CA ASP A 156 -26.26 -3.00 13.93
C ASP A 156 -26.24 -2.29 12.56
N VAL A 157 -26.01 -3.08 11.51
CA VAL A 157 -25.91 -2.58 10.12
C VAL A 157 -27.24 -2.01 9.63
N ASN A 158 -28.38 -2.57 10.05
CA ASN A 158 -29.68 -2.08 9.60
C ASN A 158 -30.02 -0.72 10.21
N ALA A 159 -29.82 -0.56 11.51
CA ALA A 159 -30.00 0.72 12.18
C ALA A 159 -29.00 1.77 11.66
N PHE A 160 -27.75 1.36 11.37
CA PHE A 160 -26.75 2.23 10.74
C PHE A 160 -27.21 2.68 9.34
N ALA A 161 -27.68 1.76 8.49
CA ALA A 161 -28.09 2.05 7.13
C ALA A 161 -29.23 3.08 7.07
N GLN A 162 -30.25 2.92 7.92
CA GLN A 162 -31.36 3.87 8.01
C GLN A 162 -30.86 5.30 8.35
N LYS A 163 -29.96 5.42 9.35
CA LYS A 163 -29.37 6.70 9.74
C LYS A 163 -28.49 7.30 8.63
N ALA A 164 -27.70 6.47 7.96
CA ALA A 164 -26.82 6.91 6.88
C ALA A 164 -27.62 7.45 5.68
N VAL A 165 -28.67 6.75 5.25
CA VAL A 165 -29.53 7.21 4.16
C VAL A 165 -30.23 8.51 4.54
N SER A 166 -30.80 8.60 5.75
CA SER A 166 -31.47 9.80 6.23
C SER A 166 -30.55 11.03 6.25
N ARG A 167 -29.28 10.83 6.64
CA ARG A 167 -28.31 11.93 6.79
C ARG A 167 -27.64 12.33 5.48
N LEU A 168 -27.26 11.36 4.64
CA LEU A 168 -26.44 11.59 3.46
C LEU A 168 -27.24 11.68 2.17
N GLY A 169 -28.43 11.08 2.13
CA GLY A 169 -29.21 10.89 0.90
C GLY A 169 -28.55 9.89 -0.05
N LEU A 170 -29.24 9.57 -1.14
CA LEU A 170 -28.77 8.67 -2.19
C LEU A 170 -28.34 9.48 -3.44
N PRO A 171 -27.46 8.92 -4.29
CA PRO A 171 -26.74 7.66 -4.16
C PRO A 171 -25.54 7.73 -3.22
N LEU A 172 -25.10 6.58 -2.69
CA LEU A 172 -23.99 6.44 -1.76
C LEU A 172 -22.90 5.53 -2.34
N PHE A 173 -21.64 5.77 -1.95
CA PHE A 173 -20.55 4.81 -2.12
C PHE A 173 -20.24 4.15 -0.77
N VAL A 174 -20.20 2.83 -0.78
CA VAL A 174 -19.81 1.99 0.35
C VAL A 174 -18.41 1.48 0.07
N LYS A 175 -17.47 1.68 0.98
CA LYS A 175 -16.06 1.35 0.80
C LYS A 175 -15.49 0.74 2.08
N PRO A 176 -14.68 -0.33 2.02
CA PRO A 176 -13.84 -0.69 3.16
C PRO A 176 -12.90 0.47 3.50
N THR A 177 -12.57 0.65 4.78
CA THR A 177 -11.68 1.76 5.18
C THR A 177 -10.27 1.57 4.67
N ASP A 178 -9.79 0.35 4.69
CA ASP A 178 -8.49 -0.11 4.19
C ASP A 178 -8.65 -0.90 2.87
N GLY A 179 -7.59 -0.96 2.10
CA GLY A 179 -7.57 -1.61 0.78
C GLY A 179 -7.61 -0.65 -0.40
N GLY A 180 -7.22 -1.18 -1.55
CA GLY A 180 -7.04 -0.46 -2.82
C GLY A 180 -7.86 -1.05 -3.97
N SER A 181 -7.52 -0.65 -5.21
CA SER A 181 -8.04 -1.19 -6.48
C SER A 181 -9.55 -1.40 -6.55
N SER A 182 -10.32 -0.64 -5.79
CA SER A 182 -11.80 -0.70 -5.75
C SER A 182 -12.40 -2.04 -5.26
N PHE A 183 -11.62 -2.91 -4.64
CA PHE A 183 -12.16 -4.12 -4.00
C PHE A 183 -13.13 -3.74 -2.87
N GLY A 184 -14.25 -4.45 -2.78
CA GLY A 184 -15.28 -4.21 -1.76
C GLY A 184 -16.06 -2.89 -1.93
N ILE A 185 -15.87 -2.13 -3.01
CA ILE A 185 -16.58 -0.86 -3.24
C ILE A 185 -17.90 -1.11 -3.97
N THR A 186 -18.98 -0.53 -3.43
CA THR A 186 -20.32 -0.60 -4.03
C THR A 186 -20.96 0.78 -4.12
N LYS A 187 -21.53 1.12 -5.28
CA LYS A 187 -22.41 2.29 -5.44
C LYS A 187 -23.85 1.88 -5.20
N VAL A 188 -24.43 2.40 -4.13
CA VAL A 188 -25.80 2.14 -3.69
C VAL A 188 -26.72 3.25 -4.18
N LYS A 189 -27.78 2.86 -4.92
CA LYS A 189 -28.79 3.79 -5.44
C LYS A 189 -30.12 3.68 -4.69
N GLU A 190 -30.39 2.53 -4.08
CA GLU A 190 -31.62 2.22 -3.35
C GLU A 190 -31.28 1.93 -1.88
N ALA A 191 -32.14 2.39 -0.97
CA ALA A 191 -31.88 2.34 0.47
C ALA A 191 -31.78 0.91 1.03
N ASP A 192 -32.58 0.00 0.49
CA ASP A 192 -32.65 -1.42 0.90
C ASP A 192 -31.38 -2.22 0.53
N ALA A 193 -30.63 -1.74 -0.45
CA ALA A 193 -29.36 -2.37 -0.86
C ALA A 193 -28.19 -2.00 0.07
N LEU A 194 -28.32 -0.97 0.91
CA LEU A 194 -27.20 -0.47 1.73
C LEU A 194 -26.69 -1.50 2.75
N PRO A 195 -27.53 -2.24 3.51
CA PRO A 195 -27.04 -3.26 4.43
C PRO A 195 -26.19 -4.34 3.77
N SER A 196 -26.65 -4.83 2.60
CA SER A 196 -25.91 -5.86 1.84
C SER A 196 -24.57 -5.34 1.33
N ALA A 197 -24.50 -4.10 0.84
CA ALA A 197 -23.28 -3.45 0.40
C ALA A 197 -22.28 -3.25 1.55
N VAL A 198 -22.74 -2.89 2.75
CA VAL A 198 -21.90 -2.78 3.95
C VAL A 198 -21.32 -4.15 4.34
N ASN A 199 -22.16 -5.20 4.35
CA ASN A 199 -21.71 -6.54 4.66
C ASN A 199 -20.71 -7.07 3.62
N PHE A 200 -20.89 -6.74 2.35
CA PHE A 200 -19.91 -7.06 1.31
C PHE A 200 -18.57 -6.33 1.54
N ALA A 201 -18.60 -5.04 1.85
CA ALA A 201 -17.36 -4.29 2.15
C ALA A 201 -16.63 -4.83 3.39
N PHE A 202 -17.32 -5.43 4.35
CA PHE A 202 -16.71 -6.10 5.49
C PHE A 202 -15.93 -7.39 5.14
N SER A 203 -16.03 -7.92 3.92
CA SER A 203 -15.15 -9.02 3.49
C SER A 203 -13.70 -8.58 3.37
N GLU A 204 -13.47 -7.30 3.04
CA GLU A 204 -12.12 -6.74 2.85
C GLU A 204 -11.50 -6.17 4.13
N GLY A 205 -12.31 -5.87 5.17
CA GLY A 205 -11.77 -5.28 6.40
C GLY A 205 -12.78 -5.19 7.55
N PRO A 206 -12.35 -4.71 8.72
CA PRO A 206 -13.18 -4.63 9.91
C PRO A 206 -14.09 -3.39 9.97
N ALA A 207 -13.88 -2.43 9.07
CA ALA A 207 -14.57 -1.15 9.08
C ALA A 207 -14.92 -0.68 7.68
N VAL A 208 -16.00 0.10 7.58
CA VAL A 208 -16.56 0.59 6.33
C VAL A 208 -16.88 2.08 6.45
N VAL A 209 -16.55 2.84 5.44
CA VAL A 209 -17.02 4.22 5.25
C VAL A 209 -18.09 4.26 4.16
N VAL A 210 -19.17 4.95 4.45
CA VAL A 210 -20.27 5.21 3.50
C VAL A 210 -20.24 6.69 3.15
N GLU A 211 -20.07 7.03 1.89
CA GLU A 211 -19.89 8.40 1.42
C GLU A 211 -21.03 8.82 0.49
N LYS A 212 -21.43 10.08 0.58
CA LYS A 212 -22.29 10.67 -0.42
C LYS A 212 -21.63 10.67 -1.80
N SER A 213 -22.30 10.17 -2.82
CA SER A 213 -21.81 10.24 -4.20
C SER A 213 -21.75 11.68 -4.69
N ILE A 214 -20.57 12.15 -5.05
CA ILE A 214 -20.36 13.46 -5.66
C ILE A 214 -20.35 13.29 -7.17
N LYS A 215 -21.03 14.18 -7.90
CA LYS A 215 -20.97 14.26 -9.36
C LYS A 215 -19.86 15.23 -9.75
N GLY A 216 -19.03 14.82 -10.72
CA GLY A 216 -17.95 15.67 -11.20
C GLY A 216 -16.99 14.91 -12.12
N ARG A 217 -15.91 15.58 -12.50
CA ARG A 217 -14.76 14.97 -13.16
C ARG A 217 -13.81 14.46 -12.11
N GLU A 218 -13.19 13.31 -12.37
CA GLU A 218 -12.15 12.74 -11.53
C GLU A 218 -10.76 13.13 -12.08
N PHE A 219 -9.86 13.47 -11.20
CA PHE A 219 -8.48 13.80 -11.50
C PHE A 219 -7.56 13.05 -10.58
N THR A 220 -6.43 12.62 -11.09
CA THR A 220 -5.31 12.07 -10.33
C THR A 220 -4.17 13.09 -10.37
N CYS A 221 -3.50 13.28 -9.25
CA CYS A 221 -2.30 14.09 -9.14
C CYS A 221 -1.23 13.26 -8.42
N GLU A 222 -0.13 13.03 -9.12
CA GLU A 222 1.05 12.44 -8.51
C GLU A 222 1.92 13.54 -7.93
N ALA A 223 2.45 13.30 -6.73
CA ALA A 223 3.35 14.23 -6.07
C ALA A 223 4.56 13.47 -5.50
N TYR A 224 5.71 14.09 -5.56
CA TYR A 224 6.93 13.58 -4.95
C TYR A 224 7.72 14.73 -4.32
N THR A 225 8.51 14.42 -3.32
CA THR A 225 9.40 15.39 -2.68
C THR A 225 10.79 15.31 -3.32
N ASP A 226 11.31 16.43 -3.83
CA ASP A 226 12.65 16.51 -4.40
C ASP A 226 13.74 16.48 -3.31
N ASP A 227 15.02 16.45 -3.74
CA ASP A 227 16.18 16.44 -2.83
C ASP A 227 16.29 17.70 -1.96
N ASN A 228 15.55 18.77 -2.27
CA ASN A 228 15.48 20.01 -1.50
C ASN A 228 14.27 20.08 -0.56
N GLY A 229 13.47 19.00 -0.50
CA GLY A 229 12.26 18.94 0.33
C GLY A 229 11.06 19.69 -0.27
N ARG A 230 11.04 19.96 -1.59
CA ARG A 230 9.91 20.58 -2.29
C ARG A 230 9.02 19.52 -2.89
N VAL A 231 7.71 19.72 -2.75
CA VAL A 231 6.66 18.91 -3.38
C VAL A 231 6.26 19.52 -4.71
#